data_4655072fa02abc4c0b9f9fed674124a8
#
_entry.id   4655072fa02abc4c0b9f9fed674124a8
#
_cell.length_a   1.000
_cell.length_b   1.000
_cell.length_c   1.000
_cell.angle_alpha   90.00
_cell.angle_beta   90.00
_cell.angle_gamma   90.00
#
_symmetry.space_group_name_H-M   'P 1'
#
loop_
_entity.id
_entity.type
_entity.pdbx_description
1 polymer ?
#
loop_
_entity_poly.entity_id
_entity_poly.type
_entity_poly.pdbx_seq_one_letter_code
_entity_poly.pdbx_strand_id
1 'polypeptide(L)'
;MRLSIYRYDPDKDAKPYMREYDVPLEPTDQMLLDALVRVKTLDDSIAFRRSCREGVCGSDAMNINGKNGLACVTKIADLKEPVVLRPLPGLPVIRDLIVDMTQFFKQYHSIKPYLINDTPPPEGERLQTPEEREELNGLYECILCACCSTACPSFWWNPDKFVGPAGLLQAYRFIADSRDQATSERLDDLEDPYRLFRCHSIMNCVDVCPKGLNPTRAIGKIKEIMLKRAV
;
A
#
# COMPACT_ATOMS: atom_id res chain seq x y z
N MET A 1 3.01 -23.51 15.73
CA MET A 1 2.40 -22.16 15.60
C MET A 1 0.94 -22.31 15.18
N ARG A 2 0.03 -21.62 15.87
CA ARG A 2 -1.41 -21.67 15.52
C ARG A 2 -1.78 -20.47 14.67
N LEU A 3 -2.33 -20.74 13.48
CA LEU A 3 -2.83 -19.73 12.55
C LEU A 3 -4.34 -19.86 12.38
N SER A 4 -5.07 -18.76 12.41
CA SER A 4 -6.47 -18.67 12.05
C SER A 4 -6.57 -17.87 10.75
N ILE A 5 -6.87 -18.54 9.64
CA ILE A 5 -6.77 -17.95 8.30
C ILE A 5 -8.15 -17.80 7.68
N TYR A 6 -8.45 -16.60 7.17
CA TYR A 6 -9.62 -16.35 6.37
C TYR A 6 -9.59 -17.19 5.09
N ARG A 7 -10.68 -17.96 4.87
CA ARG A 7 -10.85 -18.81 3.70
C ARG A 7 -12.11 -18.42 2.94
N TYR A 8 -11.97 -18.37 1.64
CA TYR A 8 -13.08 -18.14 0.72
C TYR A 8 -12.68 -18.57 -0.70
N ASP A 9 -13.42 -19.49 -1.27
CA ASP A 9 -13.34 -19.89 -2.67
C ASP A 9 -14.70 -19.58 -3.31
N PRO A 10 -14.80 -18.57 -4.21
CA PRO A 10 -16.08 -18.16 -4.78
C PRO A 10 -16.79 -19.26 -5.58
N ASP A 11 -16.07 -20.26 -6.04
CA ASP A 11 -16.64 -21.40 -6.79
C ASP A 11 -17.22 -22.48 -5.88
N LYS A 12 -16.89 -22.49 -4.57
CA LYS A 12 -17.24 -23.57 -3.64
C LYS A 12 -17.96 -23.10 -2.38
N ASP A 13 -17.62 -21.88 -1.91
CA ASP A 13 -18.05 -21.41 -0.60
C ASP A 13 -19.21 -20.42 -0.71
N ALA A 14 -20.33 -20.70 -0.03
CA ALA A 14 -21.45 -19.78 0.05
C ALA A 14 -21.13 -18.49 0.82
N LYS A 15 -20.18 -18.56 1.76
CA LYS A 15 -19.71 -17.44 2.58
C LYS A 15 -18.29 -17.70 3.09
N PRO A 16 -17.53 -16.63 3.38
CA PRO A 16 -16.20 -16.77 4.00
C PRO A 16 -16.28 -17.38 5.40
N TYR A 17 -15.18 -18.05 5.80
CA TYR A 17 -15.02 -18.64 7.14
C TYR A 17 -13.56 -18.52 7.61
N MET A 18 -13.32 -18.77 8.90
CA MET A 18 -11.97 -18.87 9.45
C MET A 18 -11.61 -20.35 9.61
N ARG A 19 -10.40 -20.72 9.20
CA ARG A 19 -9.87 -22.07 9.37
C ARG A 19 -8.61 -22.04 10.22
N GLU A 20 -8.58 -22.90 11.21
CA GLU A 20 -7.44 -23.08 12.09
C GLU A 20 -6.41 -24.05 11.48
N TYR A 21 -5.12 -23.72 11.65
CA TYR A 21 -4.00 -24.53 11.26
C TYR A 21 -2.98 -24.63 12.39
N ASP A 22 -2.61 -25.83 12.77
CA ASP A 22 -1.44 -26.09 13.61
C ASP A 22 -0.24 -26.36 12.72
N VAL A 23 0.67 -25.38 12.65
CA VAL A 23 1.79 -25.38 11.70
C VAL A 23 3.07 -25.81 12.43
N PRO A 24 3.67 -26.96 12.06
CA PRO A 24 4.99 -27.33 12.55
C PRO A 24 6.03 -26.41 11.90
N LEU A 25 6.71 -25.61 12.73
CA LEU A 25 7.80 -24.74 12.28
C LEU A 25 9.14 -25.46 12.41
N GLU A 26 10.05 -25.18 11.49
CA GLU A 26 11.46 -25.54 11.58
C GLU A 26 12.29 -24.37 12.13
N PRO A 27 13.50 -24.64 12.65
CA PRO A 27 14.36 -23.57 13.20
C PRO A 27 14.73 -22.48 12.20
N THR A 28 14.61 -22.77 10.92
CA THR A 28 14.86 -21.84 9.80
C THR A 28 13.66 -20.94 9.48
N ASP A 29 12.46 -21.27 9.96
CA ASP A 29 11.25 -20.50 9.71
C ASP A 29 11.20 -19.30 10.66
N GLN A 30 11.45 -18.12 10.17
CA GLN A 30 11.53 -16.90 10.97
C GLN A 30 10.43 -15.89 10.65
N MET A 31 9.98 -15.85 9.41
CA MET A 31 8.98 -14.89 8.96
C MET A 31 7.60 -15.55 8.81
N LEU A 32 6.56 -14.77 8.96
CA LEU A 32 5.18 -15.24 8.80
C LEU A 32 4.96 -15.90 7.42
N LEU A 33 5.65 -15.42 6.38
CA LEU A 33 5.58 -16.02 5.06
C LEU A 33 6.11 -17.46 5.05
N ASP A 34 7.10 -17.80 5.89
CA ASP A 34 7.61 -19.16 5.99
C ASP A 34 6.52 -20.08 6.55
N ALA A 35 5.82 -19.65 7.62
CA ALA A 35 4.67 -20.37 8.16
C ALA A 35 3.55 -20.54 7.12
N LEU A 36 3.24 -19.52 6.31
CA LEU A 36 2.26 -19.63 5.22
C LEU A 36 2.68 -20.61 4.13
N VAL A 37 3.96 -20.70 3.82
CA VAL A 37 4.49 -21.71 2.90
C VAL A 37 4.31 -23.11 3.48
N ARG A 38 4.50 -23.30 4.80
CA ARG A 38 4.20 -24.55 5.48
C ARG A 38 2.70 -24.90 5.42
N VAL A 39 1.82 -23.91 5.67
CA VAL A 39 0.37 -24.13 5.49
C VAL A 39 0.07 -24.62 4.07
N LYS A 40 0.73 -24.07 3.05
CA LYS A 40 0.53 -24.49 1.66
C LYS A 40 0.95 -25.95 1.40
N THR A 41 1.86 -26.50 2.18
CA THR A 41 2.20 -27.93 2.09
C THR A 41 1.18 -28.82 2.80
N LEU A 42 0.47 -28.30 3.82
CA LEU A 42 -0.59 -29.01 4.55
C LEU A 42 -1.95 -28.93 3.83
N ASP A 43 -2.19 -27.81 3.16
CA ASP A 43 -3.42 -27.49 2.44
C ASP A 43 -3.08 -26.71 1.17
N ASP A 44 -3.01 -27.41 0.05
CA ASP A 44 -2.65 -26.83 -1.25
C ASP A 44 -3.72 -25.90 -1.82
N SER A 45 -4.93 -25.93 -1.25
CA SER A 45 -6.05 -25.08 -1.68
C SER A 45 -5.93 -23.61 -1.26
N ILE A 46 -5.10 -23.30 -0.23
CA ILE A 46 -4.95 -21.92 0.24
C ILE A 46 -4.34 -21.00 -0.82
N ALA A 47 -4.90 -19.80 -0.96
CA ALA A 47 -4.45 -18.82 -1.92
C ALA A 47 -3.89 -17.56 -1.24
N PHE A 48 -2.65 -17.22 -1.55
CA PHE A 48 -1.99 -15.96 -1.18
C PHE A 48 -0.94 -15.60 -2.22
N ARG A 49 -0.60 -14.31 -2.30
CA ARG A 49 0.45 -13.82 -3.21
C ARG A 49 1.79 -13.79 -2.49
N ARG A 50 2.86 -14.07 -3.22
CA ARG A 50 4.24 -13.90 -2.78
C ARG A 50 5.17 -13.75 -3.97
N SER A 51 6.30 -13.05 -3.80
CA SER A 51 7.34 -12.94 -4.83
C SER A 51 8.72 -12.75 -4.22
N CYS A 52 9.18 -11.51 -3.95
CA CYS A 52 10.56 -11.19 -3.57
C CYS A 52 11.02 -11.75 -2.22
N ARG A 53 10.13 -11.91 -1.25
CA ARG A 53 10.38 -12.35 0.15
C ARG A 53 11.23 -11.40 1.00
N GLU A 54 11.45 -10.16 0.55
CA GLU A 54 12.35 -9.17 1.17
C GLU A 54 11.71 -7.78 1.33
N GLY A 55 10.38 -7.69 1.30
CA GLY A 55 9.64 -6.44 1.54
C GLY A 55 9.76 -5.40 0.41
N VAL A 56 10.00 -5.81 -0.84
CA VAL A 56 10.13 -4.90 -1.99
C VAL A 56 8.95 -4.97 -2.95
N CYS A 57 8.39 -6.17 -3.20
CA CYS A 57 7.31 -6.31 -4.18
C CYS A 57 5.91 -5.98 -3.65
N GLY A 58 5.71 -5.99 -2.32
CA GLY A 58 4.41 -5.72 -1.69
C GLY A 58 3.32 -6.77 -1.92
N SER A 59 3.60 -7.87 -2.62
CA SER A 59 2.58 -8.82 -3.07
C SER A 59 1.93 -9.63 -1.94
N ASP A 60 2.62 -9.85 -0.84
CA ASP A 60 2.20 -10.60 0.33
C ASP A 60 1.58 -9.72 1.44
N ALA A 61 1.08 -8.54 1.04
CA ALA A 61 0.36 -7.66 1.94
C ALA A 61 -0.97 -8.28 2.38
N MET A 62 -1.21 -8.28 3.69
CA MET A 62 -2.42 -8.81 4.31
C MET A 62 -2.67 -8.17 5.67
N ASN A 63 -3.82 -8.47 6.27
CA ASN A 63 -4.11 -8.06 7.65
C ASN A 63 -3.65 -9.17 8.60
N ILE A 64 -2.76 -8.81 9.52
CA ILE A 64 -2.10 -9.71 10.47
C ILE A 64 -2.48 -9.25 11.88
N ASN A 65 -3.25 -10.04 12.62
CA ASN A 65 -3.75 -9.70 13.97
C ASN A 65 -4.40 -8.30 14.03
N GLY A 66 -5.15 -7.91 12.99
CA GLY A 66 -5.84 -6.61 12.92
C GLY A 66 -5.01 -5.47 12.33
N LYS A 67 -3.70 -5.64 12.09
CA LYS A 67 -2.82 -4.62 11.49
C LYS A 67 -2.38 -5.06 10.08
N ASN A 68 -2.43 -4.14 9.11
CA ASN A 68 -1.94 -4.44 7.76
C ASN A 68 -0.40 -4.47 7.75
N GLY A 69 0.16 -5.44 7.03
CA GLY A 69 1.60 -5.63 6.93
C GLY A 69 1.99 -6.61 5.83
N LEU A 70 3.28 -6.87 5.69
CA LEU A 70 3.82 -7.85 4.75
C LEU A 70 4.24 -9.11 5.49
N ALA A 71 3.78 -10.27 5.03
CA ALA A 71 4.11 -11.54 5.66
C ALA A 71 5.62 -11.87 5.61
N CYS A 72 6.32 -11.44 4.56
CA CYS A 72 7.75 -11.72 4.36
C CYS A 72 8.71 -10.96 5.27
N VAL A 73 8.25 -9.89 5.93
CA VAL A 73 9.07 -9.10 6.88
C VAL A 73 8.49 -9.07 8.29
N THR A 74 7.38 -9.75 8.52
CA THR A 74 6.78 -9.88 9.85
C THR A 74 7.38 -11.10 10.54
N LYS A 75 8.13 -10.86 11.64
CA LYS A 75 8.78 -11.94 12.40
C LYS A 75 7.74 -12.76 13.17
N ILE A 76 7.87 -14.08 13.12
CA ILE A 76 7.02 -15.01 13.90
C ILE A 76 7.13 -14.72 15.40
N ALA A 77 8.34 -14.42 15.89
CA ALA A 77 8.61 -14.14 17.30
C ALA A 77 7.85 -12.95 17.87
N ASP A 78 7.45 -11.99 17.02
CA ASP A 78 6.72 -10.78 17.43
C ASP A 78 5.19 -10.99 17.45
N LEU A 79 4.71 -12.17 17.02
CA LEU A 79 3.29 -12.44 16.85
C LEU A 79 2.69 -13.19 18.05
N LYS A 80 1.50 -12.75 18.47
CA LYS A 80 0.70 -13.45 19.50
C LYS A 80 -0.20 -14.48 18.83
N GLU A 81 -0.18 -15.71 19.33
CA GLU A 81 -1.05 -16.78 18.88
C GLU A 81 -2.45 -16.77 19.54
N PRO A 82 -3.50 -17.24 18.87
CA PRO A 82 -3.49 -17.63 17.47
C PRO A 82 -3.28 -16.41 16.55
N VAL A 83 -2.45 -16.55 15.52
CA VAL A 83 -2.22 -15.47 14.55
C VAL A 83 -3.39 -15.46 13.57
N VAL A 84 -4.14 -14.37 13.57
CA VAL A 84 -5.30 -14.18 12.71
C VAL A 84 -4.88 -13.49 11.42
N LEU A 85 -5.09 -14.17 10.28
CA LEU A 85 -4.77 -13.67 8.95
C LEU A 85 -6.04 -13.43 8.15
N ARG A 86 -6.15 -12.23 7.60
CA ARG A 86 -7.28 -11.80 6.75
C ARG A 86 -6.77 -11.09 5.50
N PRO A 87 -7.56 -11.05 4.41
CA PRO A 87 -7.23 -10.21 3.27
C PRO A 87 -7.16 -8.73 3.68
N LEU A 88 -6.48 -7.89 2.88
CA LEU A 88 -6.49 -6.44 3.07
C LEU A 88 -7.94 -5.92 3.08
N PRO A 89 -8.34 -5.13 4.09
CA PRO A 89 -9.73 -4.66 4.22
C PRO A 89 -10.08 -3.61 3.15
N GLY A 90 -11.36 -3.52 2.80
CA GLY A 90 -11.88 -2.50 1.89
C GLY A 90 -11.60 -2.74 0.40
N LEU A 91 -11.03 -3.88 0.04
CA LEU A 91 -10.89 -4.35 -1.34
C LEU A 91 -11.68 -5.66 -1.53
N PRO A 92 -12.27 -5.90 -2.71
CA PRO A 92 -12.97 -7.14 -3.01
C PRO A 92 -12.04 -8.35 -2.87
N VAL A 93 -12.51 -9.41 -2.23
CA VAL A 93 -11.76 -10.66 -2.11
C VAL A 93 -11.96 -11.49 -3.37
N ILE A 94 -10.85 -11.88 -4.01
CA ILE A 94 -10.86 -12.83 -5.13
C ILE A 94 -10.92 -14.25 -4.57
N ARG A 95 -10.00 -14.58 -3.67
CA ARG A 95 -9.91 -15.88 -3.02
C ARG A 95 -9.02 -15.81 -1.79
N ASP A 96 -9.45 -16.34 -0.66
CA ASP A 96 -8.70 -16.38 0.60
C ASP A 96 -8.06 -15.03 0.97
N LEU A 97 -6.72 -14.94 0.92
CA LEU A 97 -5.96 -13.72 1.24
C LEU A 97 -5.68 -12.84 0.01
N ILE A 98 -6.21 -13.21 -1.16
CA ILE A 98 -6.01 -12.48 -2.41
C ILE A 98 -7.16 -11.49 -2.62
N VAL A 99 -6.83 -10.22 -2.79
CA VAL A 99 -7.78 -9.14 -3.10
C VAL A 99 -7.61 -8.61 -4.52
N ASP A 100 -8.69 -8.02 -5.05
CA ASP A 100 -8.67 -7.29 -6.31
C ASP A 100 -8.08 -5.89 -6.09
N MET A 101 -6.97 -5.61 -6.76
CA MET A 101 -6.25 -4.35 -6.70
C MET A 101 -6.66 -3.34 -7.78
N THR A 102 -7.63 -3.67 -8.62
CA THR A 102 -8.02 -2.85 -9.79
C THR A 102 -8.37 -1.42 -9.38
N GLN A 103 -9.22 -1.25 -8.37
CA GLN A 103 -9.60 0.09 -7.89
C GLN A 103 -8.43 0.87 -7.30
N PHE A 104 -7.54 0.20 -6.56
CA PHE A 104 -6.32 0.81 -6.02
C PHE A 104 -5.42 1.35 -7.14
N PHE A 105 -5.16 0.55 -8.16
CA PHE A 105 -4.34 0.98 -9.30
C PHE A 105 -5.04 2.02 -10.18
N LYS A 106 -6.37 1.99 -10.30
CA LYS A 106 -7.12 3.06 -10.96
C LYS A 106 -6.89 4.42 -10.30
N GLN A 107 -6.94 4.48 -8.95
CA GLN A 107 -6.62 5.69 -8.20
C GLN A 107 -5.15 6.10 -8.37
N TYR A 108 -4.22 5.14 -8.35
CA TYR A 108 -2.81 5.41 -8.61
C TYR A 108 -2.58 5.98 -10.02
N HIS A 109 -3.14 5.39 -11.06
CA HIS A 109 -2.99 5.91 -12.42
C HIS A 109 -3.64 7.28 -12.63
N SER A 110 -4.68 7.60 -11.86
CA SER A 110 -5.37 8.89 -11.98
C SER A 110 -4.51 10.10 -11.62
N ILE A 111 -3.40 9.91 -10.90
CA ILE A 111 -2.47 11.00 -10.53
C ILE A 111 -1.32 11.15 -11.53
N LYS A 112 -1.38 10.49 -12.69
CA LYS A 112 -0.34 10.52 -13.74
C LYS A 112 1.04 10.24 -13.15
N PRO A 113 1.32 8.98 -12.68
CA PRO A 113 2.52 8.64 -11.91
C PRO A 113 3.77 8.49 -12.80
N TYR A 114 4.10 9.52 -13.54
CA TYR A 114 5.26 9.63 -14.41
C TYR A 114 5.68 11.10 -14.54
N LEU A 115 6.95 11.34 -14.87
CA LEU A 115 7.50 12.68 -15.06
C LEU A 115 6.88 13.31 -16.32
N ILE A 116 6.36 14.52 -16.19
CA ILE A 116 5.83 15.34 -17.29
C ILE A 116 6.77 16.52 -17.49
N ASN A 117 7.43 16.55 -18.65
CA ASN A 117 8.32 17.64 -19.04
C ASN A 117 8.39 17.72 -20.56
N ASP A 118 7.81 18.79 -21.11
CA ASP A 118 7.68 19.00 -22.56
C ASP A 118 8.91 19.68 -23.19
N THR A 119 9.88 20.12 -22.37
CA THR A 119 11.13 20.66 -22.93
C THR A 119 11.98 19.53 -23.54
N PRO A 120 12.64 19.79 -24.66
CA PRO A 120 13.56 18.81 -25.24
C PRO A 120 14.58 18.34 -24.17
N PRO A 121 14.89 17.05 -24.12
CA PRO A 121 15.92 16.56 -23.19
C PRO A 121 17.26 17.25 -23.50
N PRO A 122 18.01 17.66 -22.46
CA PRO A 122 19.34 18.20 -22.64
C PRO A 122 20.26 17.09 -23.21
N GLU A 123 21.41 17.48 -23.72
CA GLU A 123 22.48 16.53 -24.05
C GLU A 123 22.94 15.83 -22.76
N GLY A 124 22.56 14.58 -22.61
CA GLY A 124 22.71 13.80 -21.38
C GLY A 124 21.40 13.71 -20.57
N GLU A 125 21.44 14.00 -19.28
CA GLU A 125 20.30 13.82 -18.36
C GLU A 125 19.81 15.15 -17.74
N ARG A 126 18.57 15.13 -17.24
CA ARG A 126 18.00 16.22 -16.44
C ARG A 126 18.58 16.17 -15.03
N LEU A 127 19.48 17.06 -14.72
CA LEU A 127 20.17 17.12 -13.44
C LEU A 127 19.25 17.66 -12.34
N GLN A 128 19.50 17.22 -11.12
CA GLN A 128 18.96 17.74 -9.87
C GLN A 128 20.10 18.05 -8.91
N THR A 129 19.94 19.06 -8.06
CA THR A 129 20.87 19.27 -6.96
C THR A 129 20.68 18.19 -5.88
N PRO A 130 21.64 17.97 -4.99
CA PRO A 130 21.48 17.06 -3.84
C PRO A 130 20.25 17.42 -2.98
N GLU A 131 19.99 18.72 -2.77
CA GLU A 131 18.87 19.24 -1.98
C GLU A 131 17.52 18.90 -2.65
N GLU A 132 17.39 19.15 -3.97
CA GLU A 132 16.19 18.77 -4.74
C GLU A 132 15.95 17.26 -4.72
N ARG A 133 17.02 16.47 -4.79
CA ARG A 133 16.93 15.02 -4.70
C ARG A 133 16.51 14.55 -3.30
N GLU A 134 16.98 15.24 -2.24
CA GLU A 134 16.62 14.92 -0.87
C GLU A 134 15.11 15.10 -0.59
N GLU A 135 14.46 16.09 -1.22
CA GLU A 135 12.99 16.30 -1.11
C GLU A 135 12.18 15.08 -1.57
N LEU A 136 12.75 14.22 -2.39
CA LEU A 136 12.08 13.00 -2.86
C LEU A 136 12.26 11.80 -1.92
N ASN A 137 13.11 11.90 -0.90
CA ASN A 137 13.31 10.84 0.08
C ASN A 137 12.03 10.58 0.90
N GLY A 138 11.68 9.30 1.06
CA GLY A 138 10.43 8.89 1.69
C GLY A 138 9.22 8.95 0.74
N LEU A 139 9.41 9.24 -0.55
CA LEU A 139 8.34 9.27 -1.56
C LEU A 139 8.50 8.17 -2.60
N TYR A 140 9.68 8.05 -3.23
CA TYR A 140 9.93 7.07 -4.30
C TYR A 140 10.08 5.63 -3.78
N GLU A 141 10.34 5.44 -2.49
CA GLU A 141 10.48 4.12 -1.87
C GLU A 141 9.14 3.38 -1.68
N CYS A 142 8.03 4.00 -2.03
CA CYS A 142 6.72 3.39 -1.95
C CYS A 142 6.62 2.19 -2.90
N ILE A 143 6.32 1.02 -2.33
CA ILE A 143 6.22 -0.26 -3.06
C ILE A 143 4.79 -0.61 -3.52
N LEU A 144 3.84 0.33 -3.39
CA LEU A 144 2.43 0.15 -3.79
C LEU A 144 1.75 -1.09 -3.20
N CYS A 145 2.11 -1.50 -1.99
CA CYS A 145 1.55 -2.68 -1.32
C CYS A 145 0.09 -2.51 -0.84
N ALA A 146 -0.46 -1.31 -0.92
CA ALA A 146 -1.79 -0.92 -0.47
C ALA A 146 -2.06 -1.01 1.05
N CYS A 147 -1.12 -1.41 1.92
CA CYS A 147 -1.35 -1.47 3.37
C CYS A 147 -1.92 -0.17 3.93
N CYS A 148 -1.39 0.99 3.52
CA CYS A 148 -1.82 2.31 3.98
C CYS A 148 -3.21 2.70 3.47
N SER A 149 -3.52 2.46 2.20
CA SER A 149 -4.83 2.79 1.61
C SER A 149 -5.92 1.93 2.22
N THR A 150 -5.67 0.64 2.39
CA THR A 150 -6.63 -0.31 2.97
C THR A 150 -6.76 -0.21 4.49
N ALA A 151 -5.89 0.54 5.18
CA ALA A 151 -6.06 0.90 6.60
C ALA A 151 -6.80 2.24 6.80
N CYS A 152 -7.11 2.96 5.72
CA CYS A 152 -7.72 4.28 5.79
C CYS A 152 -9.24 4.22 5.71
N PRO A 153 -9.99 4.64 6.74
CA PRO A 153 -11.47 4.66 6.70
C PRO A 153 -12.02 5.49 5.54
N SER A 154 -11.39 6.61 5.20
CA SER A 154 -11.81 7.44 4.07
C SER A 154 -11.73 6.69 2.74
N PHE A 155 -10.76 5.78 2.58
CA PHE A 155 -10.65 4.93 1.41
C PHE A 155 -11.75 3.85 1.37
N TRP A 156 -12.14 3.29 2.52
CA TRP A 156 -13.23 2.32 2.58
C TRP A 156 -14.58 2.93 2.18
N TRP A 157 -14.82 4.18 2.59
CA TRP A 157 -16.11 4.86 2.33
C TRP A 157 -16.23 5.42 0.91
N ASN A 158 -15.10 5.79 0.30
CA ASN A 158 -15.08 6.41 -1.02
C ASN A 158 -13.95 5.84 -1.90
N PRO A 159 -13.90 4.52 -2.14
CA PRO A 159 -12.80 3.90 -2.88
C PRO A 159 -12.74 4.33 -4.36
N ASP A 160 -13.87 4.77 -4.90
CA ASP A 160 -14.03 5.25 -6.27
C ASP A 160 -13.56 6.70 -6.49
N LYS A 161 -13.51 7.51 -5.42
CA LYS A 161 -13.22 8.95 -5.49
C LYS A 161 -11.94 9.35 -4.77
N PHE A 162 -11.73 8.82 -3.57
CA PHE A 162 -10.56 9.16 -2.78
C PHE A 162 -9.30 8.50 -3.35
N VAL A 163 -8.31 9.32 -3.72
CA VAL A 163 -7.04 8.83 -4.29
C VAL A 163 -6.30 7.88 -3.33
N GLY A 164 -6.51 8.05 -2.04
CA GLY A 164 -5.89 7.23 -1.02
C GLY A 164 -4.47 7.67 -0.65
N PRO A 165 -3.98 7.23 0.53
CA PRO A 165 -2.67 7.66 1.03
C PRO A 165 -1.50 7.32 0.10
N ALA A 166 -1.49 6.12 -0.51
CA ALA A 166 -0.43 5.74 -1.44
C ALA A 166 -0.43 6.59 -2.71
N GLY A 167 -1.61 6.82 -3.30
CA GLY A 167 -1.72 7.66 -4.49
C GLY A 167 -1.34 9.12 -4.22
N LEU A 168 -1.75 9.68 -3.07
CA LEU A 168 -1.39 11.05 -2.69
C LEU A 168 0.10 11.20 -2.35
N LEU A 169 0.72 10.19 -1.74
CA LEU A 169 2.17 10.18 -1.55
C LEU A 169 2.90 10.19 -2.89
N GLN A 170 2.44 9.38 -3.84
CA GLN A 170 3.01 9.35 -5.19
C GLN A 170 2.70 10.64 -6.00
N ALA A 171 1.54 11.28 -5.79
CA ALA A 171 1.26 12.59 -6.38
C ALA A 171 2.27 13.63 -5.89
N TYR A 172 2.54 13.67 -4.58
CA TYR A 172 3.53 14.59 -4.02
C TYR A 172 4.94 14.32 -4.56
N ARG A 173 5.32 13.06 -4.81
CA ARG A 173 6.60 12.72 -5.43
C ARG A 173 6.84 13.49 -6.72
N PHE A 174 5.83 13.61 -7.60
CA PHE A 174 5.94 14.34 -8.86
C PHE A 174 5.75 15.85 -8.69
N ILE A 175 4.92 16.29 -7.73
CA ILE A 175 4.76 17.71 -7.40
C ILE A 175 6.06 18.31 -6.83
N ALA A 176 6.81 17.53 -6.06
CA ALA A 176 8.09 17.93 -5.45
C ALA A 176 9.30 17.74 -6.39
N ASP A 177 9.14 17.06 -7.52
CA ASP A 177 10.24 16.81 -8.44
C ASP A 177 10.52 18.07 -9.27
N SER A 178 11.71 18.67 -9.09
CA SER A 178 12.13 19.90 -9.80
C SER A 178 12.17 19.75 -11.33
N ARG A 179 12.16 18.55 -11.83
CA ARG A 179 12.15 18.24 -13.27
C ARG A 179 10.74 18.15 -13.85
N ASP A 180 9.70 18.04 -13.01
CA ASP A 180 8.31 17.97 -13.47
C ASP A 180 7.75 19.39 -13.73
N GLN A 181 7.08 19.56 -14.86
CA GLN A 181 6.50 20.84 -15.27
C GLN A 181 4.97 20.92 -15.10
N ALA A 182 4.33 19.81 -14.67
CA ALA A 182 2.88 19.72 -14.57
C ALA A 182 2.33 19.97 -13.15
N THR A 183 3.10 20.61 -12.26
CA THR A 183 2.70 20.85 -10.86
C THR A 183 1.32 21.50 -10.77
N SER A 184 1.02 22.54 -11.59
CA SER A 184 -0.27 23.22 -11.58
C SER A 184 -1.41 22.29 -11.97
N GLU A 185 -1.26 21.55 -13.06
CA GLU A 185 -2.24 20.57 -13.54
C GLU A 185 -2.50 19.46 -12.51
N ARG A 186 -1.44 18.97 -11.86
CA ARG A 186 -1.56 17.96 -10.80
C ARG A 186 -2.33 18.47 -9.59
N LEU A 187 -2.13 19.74 -9.21
CA LEU A 187 -2.87 20.38 -8.13
C LEU A 187 -4.34 20.58 -8.50
N ASP A 188 -4.63 21.02 -9.73
CA ASP A 188 -6.00 21.17 -10.24
C ASP A 188 -6.75 19.83 -10.21
N ASP A 189 -6.10 18.76 -10.68
CA ASP A 189 -6.65 17.41 -10.65
C ASP A 189 -6.95 16.92 -9.21
N LEU A 190 -6.23 17.40 -8.20
CA LEU A 190 -6.41 17.04 -6.81
C LEU A 190 -7.37 17.94 -6.03
N GLU A 191 -7.74 19.11 -6.56
CA GLU A 191 -8.59 20.13 -5.93
C GLU A 191 -10.08 19.72 -5.93
N ASP A 192 -10.36 18.51 -5.50
CA ASP A 192 -11.71 17.97 -5.35
C ASP A 192 -11.93 17.56 -3.89
N PRO A 193 -13.09 17.86 -3.29
CA PRO A 193 -13.40 17.51 -1.90
C PRO A 193 -13.23 16.02 -1.58
N TYR A 194 -13.39 15.17 -2.58
CA TYR A 194 -13.27 13.71 -2.42
C TYR A 194 -11.88 13.19 -2.76
N ARG A 195 -11.03 13.97 -3.47
CA ARG A 195 -9.69 13.51 -3.85
C ARG A 195 -8.65 13.75 -2.76
N LEU A 196 -8.21 15.00 -2.58
CA LEU A 196 -7.22 15.35 -1.56
C LEU A 196 -7.86 15.57 -0.19
N PHE A 197 -8.93 16.37 -0.16
CA PHE A 197 -9.51 16.87 1.10
C PHE A 197 -10.29 15.81 1.87
N ARG A 198 -10.52 14.63 1.30
CA ARG A 198 -11.08 13.49 2.03
C ARG A 198 -10.10 12.89 3.04
N CYS A 199 -8.83 13.31 3.02
CA CYS A 199 -7.89 12.97 4.08
C CYS A 199 -8.17 13.79 5.35
N HIS A 200 -8.54 13.11 6.44
CA HIS A 200 -8.81 13.69 7.76
C HIS A 200 -7.65 13.52 8.76
N SER A 201 -6.45 13.19 8.28
CA SER A 201 -5.24 13.05 9.10
C SER A 201 -5.36 12.02 10.23
N ILE A 202 -6.07 10.91 9.99
CA ILE A 202 -6.26 9.81 10.96
C ILE A 202 -4.94 9.10 11.29
N MET A 203 -3.97 9.12 10.37
CA MET A 203 -2.61 8.60 10.46
C MET A 203 -2.45 7.06 10.46
N ASN A 204 -3.50 6.27 10.35
CA ASN A 204 -3.39 4.82 10.19
C ASN A 204 -2.42 4.42 9.06
N CYS A 205 -2.36 5.23 7.99
CA CYS A 205 -1.47 5.00 6.85
C CYS A 205 0.02 5.08 7.20
N VAL A 206 0.39 5.85 8.23
CA VAL A 206 1.76 5.94 8.73
C VAL A 206 2.09 4.71 9.58
N ASP A 207 1.16 4.34 10.47
CA ASP A 207 1.36 3.24 11.41
C ASP A 207 1.52 1.86 10.72
N VAL A 208 0.86 1.65 9.58
CA VAL A 208 0.88 0.35 8.87
C VAL A 208 1.88 0.29 7.72
N CYS A 209 2.64 1.35 7.44
CA CYS A 209 3.55 1.36 6.30
C CYS A 209 4.75 0.44 6.55
N PRO A 210 4.93 -0.67 5.79
CA PRO A 210 6.05 -1.58 6.01
C PRO A 210 7.41 -1.01 5.60
N LYS A 211 7.41 0.13 4.88
CA LYS A 211 8.63 0.87 4.51
C LYS A 211 8.90 2.07 5.44
N GLY A 212 8.07 2.27 6.49
CA GLY A 212 8.24 3.41 7.40
C GLY A 212 7.99 4.77 6.78
N LEU A 213 7.26 4.84 5.65
CA LEU A 213 6.97 6.10 4.96
C LEU A 213 5.86 6.88 5.68
N ASN A 214 5.79 8.18 5.42
CA ASN A 214 4.79 9.06 6.01
C ASN A 214 3.85 9.68 4.94
N PRO A 215 2.79 8.98 4.52
CA PRO A 215 1.83 9.54 3.57
C PRO A 215 1.13 10.79 4.08
N THR A 216 0.86 10.89 5.39
CA THR A 216 0.20 12.07 5.97
C THR A 216 1.04 13.33 5.82
N ARG A 217 2.38 13.23 5.96
CA ARG A 217 3.31 14.36 5.70
C ARG A 217 3.22 14.82 4.24
N ALA A 218 3.27 13.90 3.29
CA ALA A 218 3.15 14.20 1.86
C ALA A 218 1.82 14.90 1.54
N ILE A 219 0.71 14.38 2.07
CA ILE A 219 -0.62 14.98 1.92
C ILE A 219 -0.67 16.40 2.52
N GLY A 220 -0.07 16.59 3.69
CA GLY A 220 0.04 17.89 4.34
C GLY A 220 0.78 18.91 3.47
N LYS A 221 1.86 18.49 2.83
CA LYS A 221 2.62 19.34 1.88
C LYS A 221 1.80 19.75 0.66
N ILE A 222 1.03 18.83 0.06
CA ILE A 222 0.13 19.17 -1.05
C ILE A 222 -0.89 20.22 -0.59
N LYS A 223 -1.52 20.03 0.57
CA LYS A 223 -2.49 20.98 1.13
C LYS A 223 -1.87 22.36 1.38
N GLU A 224 -0.64 22.42 1.90
CA GLU A 224 0.10 23.66 2.11
C GLU A 224 0.35 24.42 0.78
N ILE A 225 0.75 23.70 -0.27
CA ILE A 225 0.97 24.28 -1.60
C ILE A 225 -0.34 24.84 -2.16
N MET A 226 -1.44 24.09 -2.04
CA MET A 226 -2.77 24.56 -2.48
C MET A 226 -3.22 25.83 -1.76
N LEU A 227 -3.01 25.91 -0.44
CA LEU A 227 -3.33 27.12 0.32
C LEU A 227 -2.52 28.33 -0.13
N LYS A 228 -1.22 28.17 -0.38
CA LYS A 228 -0.35 29.25 -0.90
C LYS A 228 -0.74 29.70 -2.30
N ARG A 229 -1.33 28.81 -3.11
CA ARG A 229 -1.80 29.13 -4.46
C ARG A 229 -3.13 29.91 -4.45
N ALA A 230 -3.95 29.72 -3.41
CA ALA A 230 -5.27 30.35 -3.28
C ALA A 230 -5.20 31.77 -2.69
N VAL A 231 -4.05 32.22 -2.17
CA VAL A 231 -3.76 33.57 -1.63
C VAL A 231 -2.94 34.37 -2.63
#